data_c5c411ca20504bb4623d7bbf44793ec7
#
_entry.id   c5c411ca20504bb4623d7bbf44793ec7
#
_cell.length_a   1.000
_cell.length_b   1.000
_cell.length_c   1.000
_cell.angle_alpha   90.00
_cell.angle_beta   90.00
_cell.angle_gamma   90.00
#
_symmetry.space_group_name_H-M   'P 1'
#
loop_
_entity.id
_entity.type
_entity.pdbx_description
1 polymer ?
#
loop_
_entity_poly.entity_id
_entity_poly.type
_entity_poly.pdbx_seq_one_letter_code
_entity_poly.pdbx_strand_id
1 'polypeptide(L)'
;MIRNVFAGAAALLVLGGGVTQPDPLAARTKGRADAPVTVYEMSDFQCPYCREFAMSTMPVLEREYIAPGKVRFVYINLPLSSVHRNAASAAEVAMCAARQQRFWPMHELLFRHQDQWAALASPREYLLALGDSAALDRTRLAGCVASGATAAEVRADAERARRSGATSTPTFYIEGALLEGAAPVTVFRAVLDSIYRSKTAPGAR
;
A
#
# COMPACT_ATOMS: atom_id res chain seq x y z
N MET A 1 14.27 -72.69 -19.87
CA MET A 1 14.89 -71.71 -18.93
C MET A 1 14.40 -70.36 -19.33
N ILE A 2 13.39 -69.81 -18.62
CA ILE A 2 12.78 -68.48 -18.92
C ILE A 2 13.17 -67.56 -17.74
N ARG A 3 13.95 -66.51 -18.04
CA ARG A 3 14.37 -65.49 -17.03
C ARG A 3 13.37 -64.33 -17.06
N ASN A 4 12.64 -64.16 -15.97
CA ASN A 4 11.79 -62.98 -15.75
C ASN A 4 12.66 -61.80 -15.33
N VAL A 5 12.60 -60.71 -16.08
CA VAL A 5 13.20 -59.43 -15.76
C VAL A 5 12.07 -58.52 -15.15
N PHE A 6 12.15 -58.32 -13.84
CA PHE A 6 11.29 -57.35 -13.18
C PHE A 6 11.85 -55.93 -13.43
N ALA A 7 11.14 -55.13 -14.19
CA ALA A 7 11.40 -53.71 -14.32
C ALA A 7 10.71 -52.97 -13.16
N GLY A 8 11.51 -52.49 -12.20
CA GLY A 8 11.03 -51.63 -11.13
C GLY A 8 10.80 -50.22 -11.63
N ALA A 9 9.54 -49.76 -11.67
CA ALA A 9 9.20 -48.36 -11.94
C ALA A 9 9.39 -47.56 -10.64
N ALA A 10 10.42 -46.71 -10.62
CA ALA A 10 10.59 -45.72 -9.55
C ALA A 10 9.63 -44.55 -9.77
N ALA A 11 8.61 -44.43 -8.93
CA ALA A 11 7.71 -43.29 -8.90
C ALA A 11 8.43 -42.09 -8.28
N LEU A 12 8.79 -41.07 -9.09
CA LEU A 12 9.24 -39.78 -8.59
C LEU A 12 8.04 -39.04 -7.96
N LEU A 13 8.01 -38.95 -6.64
CA LEU A 13 7.13 -38.01 -5.93
C LEU A 13 7.65 -36.58 -6.19
N VAL A 14 7.00 -35.86 -7.08
CA VAL A 14 7.18 -34.42 -7.23
C VAL A 14 6.47 -33.76 -6.05
N LEU A 15 7.24 -33.38 -5.03
CA LEU A 15 6.76 -32.49 -3.97
C LEU A 15 6.51 -31.12 -4.59
N GLY A 16 5.27 -30.86 -4.97
CA GLY A 16 4.81 -29.56 -5.41
C GLY A 16 4.87 -28.55 -4.25
N GLY A 17 6.02 -27.94 -4.05
CA GLY A 17 6.14 -26.76 -3.21
C GLY A 17 5.31 -25.64 -3.82
N GLY A 18 4.13 -25.38 -3.28
CA GLY A 18 3.30 -24.24 -3.66
C GLY A 18 4.10 -22.95 -3.42
N VAL A 19 4.56 -22.33 -4.50
CA VAL A 19 5.14 -20.98 -4.45
C VAL A 19 3.98 -20.06 -4.08
N THR A 20 3.87 -19.71 -2.79
CA THR A 20 2.95 -18.67 -2.36
C THR A 20 3.38 -17.38 -3.04
N GLN A 21 2.53 -16.87 -3.93
CA GLN A 21 2.79 -15.55 -4.54
C GLN A 21 2.85 -14.51 -3.41
N PRO A 22 3.90 -13.66 -3.39
CA PRO A 22 4.00 -12.63 -2.36
C PRO A 22 2.76 -11.73 -2.43
N ASP A 23 2.21 -11.39 -1.25
CA ASP A 23 1.08 -10.46 -1.13
C ASP A 23 1.44 -9.14 -1.84
N PRO A 24 0.70 -8.75 -2.90
CA PRO A 24 0.99 -7.53 -3.65
C PRO A 24 0.85 -6.26 -2.81
N LEU A 25 0.22 -6.36 -1.64
CA LEU A 25 0.07 -5.26 -0.68
C LEU A 25 1.18 -5.21 0.37
N ALA A 26 1.99 -6.26 0.51
CA ALA A 26 2.98 -6.38 1.59
C ALA A 26 3.93 -5.17 1.67
N ALA A 27 4.46 -4.71 0.52
CA ALA A 27 5.42 -3.59 0.49
C ALA A 27 4.81 -2.24 0.92
N ARG A 28 3.48 -2.12 0.91
CA ARG A 28 2.72 -0.90 1.29
C ARG A 28 1.78 -1.14 2.46
N THR A 29 2.14 -2.13 3.27
CA THR A 29 1.48 -2.44 4.54
C THR A 29 2.40 -2.09 5.69
N LYS A 30 1.84 -1.51 6.76
CA LYS A 30 2.46 -1.34 8.08
C LYS A 30 1.70 -2.16 9.12
N GLY A 31 2.41 -2.61 10.15
CA GLY A 31 1.83 -3.40 11.24
C GLY A 31 1.88 -4.90 10.99
N ARG A 32 1.40 -5.65 11.95
CA ARG A 32 1.42 -7.11 11.95
C ARG A 32 0.36 -7.67 11.01
N ALA A 33 0.64 -8.79 10.37
CA ALA A 33 -0.33 -9.45 9.49
C ALA A 33 -1.54 -10.01 10.25
N ASP A 34 -1.36 -10.36 11.52
CA ASP A 34 -2.38 -10.90 12.43
C ASP A 34 -3.04 -9.83 13.32
N ALA A 35 -2.81 -8.54 13.04
CA ALA A 35 -3.47 -7.47 13.78
C ALA A 35 -5.00 -7.58 13.66
N PRO A 36 -5.75 -7.44 14.78
CA PRO A 36 -7.20 -7.67 14.79
C PRO A 36 -7.99 -6.66 13.95
N VAL A 37 -7.44 -5.48 13.69
CA VAL A 37 -8.12 -4.44 12.89
C VAL A 37 -7.30 -4.15 11.63
N THR A 38 -7.95 -4.12 10.47
CA THR A 38 -7.31 -3.68 9.22
C THR A 38 -7.91 -2.37 8.75
N VAL A 39 -7.03 -1.42 8.42
CA VAL A 39 -7.36 -0.13 7.83
C VAL A 39 -6.78 -0.07 6.42
N TYR A 40 -7.61 0.18 5.42
CA TYR A 40 -7.18 0.48 4.06
C TYR A 40 -7.37 1.99 3.82
N GLU A 41 -6.29 2.69 3.55
CA GLU A 41 -6.31 4.09 3.12
C GLU A 41 -6.33 4.15 1.59
N MET A 42 -7.40 4.66 1.00
CA MET A 42 -7.48 5.03 -0.41
C MET A 42 -7.02 6.47 -0.56
N SER A 43 -5.86 6.65 -1.17
CA SER A 43 -5.11 7.91 -1.08
C SER A 43 -4.53 8.35 -2.42
N ASP A 44 -4.31 9.66 -2.53
CA ASP A 44 -3.77 10.34 -3.69
C ASP A 44 -2.58 11.21 -3.26
N PHE A 45 -1.41 10.95 -3.83
CA PHE A 45 -0.18 11.67 -3.46
C PHE A 45 -0.23 13.18 -3.77
N GLN A 46 -1.10 13.63 -4.64
CA GLN A 46 -1.26 15.06 -4.96
C GLN A 46 -2.38 15.73 -4.13
N CYS A 47 -3.21 14.97 -3.42
CA CYS A 47 -4.28 15.51 -2.59
C CYS A 47 -3.72 16.18 -1.33
N PRO A 48 -4.08 17.46 -1.04
CA PRO A 48 -3.58 18.17 0.14
C PRO A 48 -4.11 17.55 1.45
N TYR A 49 -5.33 17.01 1.47
CA TYR A 49 -5.90 16.34 2.64
C TYR A 49 -5.23 14.99 2.92
N CYS A 50 -4.76 14.27 1.87
CA CYS A 50 -3.94 13.06 2.06
C CYS A 50 -2.59 13.43 2.68
N ARG A 51 -1.97 14.54 2.24
CA ARG A 51 -0.76 15.06 2.87
C ARG A 51 -0.98 15.41 4.34
N GLU A 52 -2.06 16.12 4.65
CA GLU A 52 -2.41 16.47 6.03
C GLU A 52 -2.52 15.22 6.91
N PHE A 53 -3.24 14.20 6.46
CA PHE A 53 -3.34 12.93 7.15
C PHE A 53 -1.95 12.28 7.33
N ALA A 54 -1.19 12.14 6.25
CA ALA A 54 0.11 11.47 6.26
C ALA A 54 1.13 12.15 7.18
N MET A 55 1.11 13.49 7.25
CA MET A 55 2.08 14.27 8.03
C MET A 55 1.66 14.51 9.48
N SER A 56 0.36 14.50 9.77
CA SER A 56 -0.15 14.87 11.10
C SER A 56 -0.79 13.70 11.86
N THR A 57 -1.69 12.95 11.21
CA THR A 57 -2.47 11.90 11.87
C THR A 57 -1.74 10.55 11.84
N MET A 58 -1.17 10.17 10.69
CA MET A 58 -0.50 8.87 10.51
C MET A 58 0.61 8.59 11.54
N PRO A 59 1.50 9.55 11.92
CA PRO A 59 2.52 9.30 12.93
C PRO A 59 1.95 8.95 14.31
N VAL A 60 0.77 9.50 14.64
CA VAL A 60 0.06 9.17 15.88
C VAL A 60 -0.52 7.77 15.82
N LEU A 61 -1.18 7.43 14.70
CA LEU A 61 -1.73 6.07 14.50
C LEU A 61 -0.62 5.02 14.48
N GLU A 62 0.53 5.33 13.90
CA GLU A 62 1.69 4.44 13.88
C GLU A 62 2.15 4.12 15.31
N ARG A 63 2.30 5.12 16.14
CA ARG A 63 2.74 4.95 17.54
C ARG A 63 1.71 4.25 18.42
N GLU A 64 0.42 4.58 18.27
CA GLU A 64 -0.62 4.17 19.22
C GLU A 64 -1.34 2.86 18.84
N TYR A 65 -1.33 2.50 17.53
CA TYR A 65 -2.09 1.38 17.01
C TYR A 65 -1.28 0.40 16.16
N ILE A 66 -0.43 0.90 15.25
CA ILE A 66 0.27 0.05 14.30
C ILE A 66 1.48 -0.62 14.98
N ALA A 67 2.35 0.14 15.62
CA ALA A 67 3.53 -0.39 16.30
C ALA A 67 3.17 -1.35 17.44
N PRO A 68 2.11 -1.11 18.25
CA PRO A 68 1.65 -2.07 19.24
C PRO A 68 0.95 -3.31 18.66
N GLY A 69 0.74 -3.39 17.34
CA GLY A 69 0.13 -4.53 16.67
C GLY A 69 -1.40 -4.61 16.77
N LYS A 70 -2.07 -3.50 17.11
CA LYS A 70 -3.53 -3.42 17.15
C LYS A 70 -4.13 -3.28 15.74
N VAL A 71 -3.41 -2.61 14.83
CA VAL A 71 -3.85 -2.26 13.49
C VAL A 71 -2.82 -2.69 12.44
N ARG A 72 -3.32 -3.32 11.38
CA ARG A 72 -2.66 -3.48 10.09
C ARG A 72 -3.12 -2.34 9.19
N PHE A 73 -2.20 -1.54 8.67
CA PHE A 73 -2.50 -0.38 7.84
C PHE A 73 -2.00 -0.61 6.41
N VAL A 74 -2.87 -0.45 5.42
CA VAL A 74 -2.60 -0.75 4.01
C VAL A 74 -2.89 0.48 3.16
N TYR A 75 -1.90 0.91 2.36
CA TYR A 75 -2.08 2.00 1.41
C TYR A 75 -2.62 1.48 0.07
N ILE A 76 -3.66 2.12 -0.47
CA ILE A 76 -4.28 1.84 -1.77
C ILE A 76 -4.25 3.10 -2.64
N ASN A 77 -3.73 2.99 -3.85
CA ASN A 77 -3.67 4.13 -4.76
C ASN A 77 -5.07 4.48 -5.30
N LEU A 78 -5.47 5.74 -5.12
CA LEU A 78 -6.67 6.31 -5.73
C LEU A 78 -6.34 7.68 -6.36
N PRO A 79 -5.52 7.73 -7.44
CA PRO A 79 -5.21 8.98 -8.09
C PRO A 79 -6.45 9.58 -8.75
N LEU A 80 -6.81 10.81 -8.36
CA LEU A 80 -7.94 11.57 -8.90
C LEU A 80 -7.46 12.43 -10.09
N SER A 81 -7.04 11.79 -11.17
CA SER A 81 -6.36 12.44 -12.30
C SER A 81 -7.17 13.52 -13.01
N SER A 82 -8.49 13.59 -12.78
CA SER A 82 -9.35 14.67 -13.29
C SER A 82 -9.09 16.02 -12.63
N VAL A 83 -8.59 16.02 -11.39
CA VAL A 83 -8.28 17.22 -10.59
C VAL A 83 -6.80 17.29 -10.18
N HIS A 84 -6.11 16.17 -10.16
CA HIS A 84 -4.71 16.01 -9.75
C HIS A 84 -3.88 15.38 -10.87
N ARG A 85 -3.48 16.18 -11.85
CA ARG A 85 -2.85 15.71 -13.10
C ARG A 85 -1.57 14.88 -12.92
N ASN A 86 -0.85 15.07 -11.81
CA ASN A 86 0.42 14.40 -11.51
C ASN A 86 0.26 13.21 -10.54
N ALA A 87 -0.95 12.97 -10.03
CA ALA A 87 -1.22 11.93 -9.03
C ALA A 87 -0.85 10.52 -9.50
N ALA A 88 -1.20 10.17 -10.76
CA ALA A 88 -0.88 8.87 -11.32
C ALA A 88 0.64 8.66 -11.43
N SER A 89 1.39 9.68 -11.89
CA SER A 89 2.85 9.61 -11.98
C SER A 89 3.51 9.43 -10.62
N ALA A 90 3.02 10.13 -9.59
CA ALA A 90 3.52 9.98 -8.22
C ALA A 90 3.22 8.57 -7.66
N ALA A 91 2.01 8.06 -7.91
CA ALA A 91 1.64 6.70 -7.53
C ALA A 91 2.51 5.63 -8.21
N GLU A 92 2.80 5.78 -9.50
CA GLU A 92 3.68 4.86 -10.24
C GLU A 92 5.11 4.87 -9.68
N VAL A 93 5.65 6.04 -9.34
CA VAL A 93 6.96 6.16 -8.69
C VAL A 93 6.98 5.48 -7.32
N ALA A 94 5.94 5.69 -6.49
CA ALA A 94 5.82 5.02 -5.20
C ALA A 94 5.74 3.49 -5.34
N MET A 95 5.01 3.00 -6.35
CA MET A 95 4.92 1.56 -6.64
C MET A 95 6.23 0.99 -7.20
N CYS A 96 7.00 1.76 -7.97
CA CYS A 96 8.35 1.38 -8.38
C CYS A 96 9.31 1.31 -7.17
N ALA A 97 9.15 2.21 -6.20
CA ALA A 97 9.87 2.15 -4.92
C ALA A 97 9.46 0.92 -4.08
N ALA A 98 8.18 0.53 -4.11
CA ALA A 98 7.69 -0.69 -3.48
C ALA A 98 8.42 -1.95 -3.96
N ARG A 99 8.75 -2.03 -5.24
CA ARG A 99 9.54 -3.13 -5.83
C ARG A 99 10.98 -3.21 -5.30
N GLN A 100 11.44 -2.15 -4.66
CA GLN A 100 12.73 -2.08 -3.96
C GLN A 100 12.57 -2.09 -2.42
N GLN A 101 11.37 -2.42 -1.89
CA GLN A 101 11.04 -2.40 -0.47
C GLN A 101 11.21 -1.00 0.18
N ARG A 102 10.98 0.05 -0.62
CA ARG A 102 11.12 1.45 -0.21
C ARG A 102 9.85 2.28 -0.43
N PHE A 103 8.68 1.62 -0.40
CA PHE A 103 7.41 2.32 -0.54
C PHE A 103 7.24 3.41 0.51
N TRP A 104 7.39 3.10 1.78
CA TRP A 104 7.13 4.04 2.87
C TRP A 104 8.11 5.23 2.92
N PRO A 105 9.42 5.05 2.74
CA PRO A 105 10.33 6.19 2.58
C PRO A 105 9.94 7.09 1.39
N MET A 106 9.58 6.52 0.25
CA MET A 106 9.12 7.29 -0.92
C MET A 106 7.78 7.98 -0.66
N HIS A 107 6.82 7.30 -0.03
CA HIS A 107 5.53 7.85 0.38
C HIS A 107 5.71 9.12 1.24
N GLU A 108 6.55 9.06 2.25
CA GLU A 108 6.84 10.21 3.11
C GLU A 108 7.45 11.37 2.34
N LEU A 109 8.41 11.10 1.45
CA LEU A 109 9.05 12.12 0.63
C LEU A 109 8.08 12.75 -0.37
N LEU A 110 7.21 11.96 -1.01
CA LEU A 110 6.21 12.47 -1.94
C LEU A 110 5.26 13.45 -1.24
N PHE A 111 4.77 13.14 -0.05
CA PHE A 111 3.90 14.06 0.70
C PHE A 111 4.67 15.25 1.27
N ARG A 112 5.86 15.05 1.80
CA ARG A 112 6.68 16.13 2.36
C ARG A 112 7.02 17.17 1.31
N HIS A 113 7.32 16.75 0.09
CA HIS A 113 7.69 17.61 -1.02
C HIS A 113 6.55 17.91 -1.99
N GLN A 114 5.28 17.66 -1.60
CA GLN A 114 4.13 17.79 -2.48
C GLN A 114 4.05 19.17 -3.15
N ASP A 115 4.31 20.25 -2.40
CA ASP A 115 4.24 21.63 -2.90
C ASP A 115 5.25 21.91 -4.02
N GLN A 116 6.37 21.16 -4.06
CA GLN A 116 7.41 21.36 -5.08
C GLN A 116 7.10 20.64 -6.39
N TRP A 117 6.41 19.51 -6.36
CA TRP A 117 6.16 18.73 -7.58
C TRP A 117 4.72 18.76 -8.09
N ALA A 118 3.74 19.05 -7.22
CA ALA A 118 2.32 18.93 -7.57
C ALA A 118 1.90 19.87 -8.72
N ALA A 119 2.49 21.08 -8.78
CA ALA A 119 2.17 22.07 -9.80
C ALA A 119 3.04 21.99 -11.08
N LEU A 120 4.07 21.14 -11.09
CA LEU A 120 4.98 21.04 -12.23
C LEU A 120 4.26 20.54 -13.50
N ALA A 121 4.62 21.09 -14.66
CA ALA A 121 4.10 20.60 -15.93
C ALA A 121 4.59 19.17 -16.23
N SER A 122 5.83 18.84 -15.81
CA SER A 122 6.44 17.52 -15.90
C SER A 122 7.18 17.22 -14.59
N PRO A 123 6.58 16.49 -13.64
CA PRO A 123 7.17 16.23 -12.34
C PRO A 123 8.21 15.10 -12.35
N ARG A 124 8.36 14.38 -13.46
CA ARG A 124 9.12 13.12 -13.55
C ARG A 124 10.52 13.23 -12.96
N GLU A 125 11.29 14.22 -13.40
CA GLU A 125 12.68 14.38 -12.95
C GLU A 125 12.75 14.65 -11.43
N TYR A 126 11.84 15.49 -10.94
CA TYR A 126 11.74 15.77 -9.51
C TYR A 126 11.41 14.52 -8.71
N LEU A 127 10.39 13.76 -9.16
CA LEU A 127 9.96 12.53 -8.49
C LEU A 127 11.05 11.45 -8.50
N LEU A 128 11.82 11.33 -9.58
CA LEU A 128 12.96 10.42 -9.65
C LEU A 128 14.10 10.85 -8.71
N ALA A 129 14.36 12.16 -8.58
CA ALA A 129 15.37 12.69 -7.67
C ALA A 129 15.07 12.40 -6.19
N LEU A 130 13.78 12.32 -5.80
CA LEU A 130 13.40 11.87 -4.44
C LEU A 130 13.87 10.45 -4.14
N GLY A 131 14.10 9.63 -5.17
CA GLY A 131 14.60 8.26 -5.04
C GLY A 131 15.95 8.18 -4.32
N ASP A 132 16.84 9.16 -4.52
CA ASP A 132 18.15 9.20 -3.86
C ASP A 132 17.96 9.34 -2.33
N SER A 133 17.03 10.21 -1.89
CA SER A 133 16.68 10.39 -0.46
C SER A 133 15.95 9.19 0.12
N ALA A 134 15.26 8.40 -0.71
CA ALA A 134 14.63 7.14 -0.31
C ALA A 134 15.58 5.95 -0.31
N ALA A 135 16.88 6.14 -0.59
CA ALA A 135 17.89 5.09 -0.73
C ALA A 135 17.51 4.02 -1.77
N LEU A 136 17.00 4.47 -2.92
CA LEU A 136 16.64 3.62 -4.07
C LEU A 136 17.81 3.50 -5.04
N ASP A 137 17.87 2.34 -5.72
CA ASP A 137 18.67 2.22 -6.94
C ASP A 137 18.04 3.08 -8.04
N ARG A 138 18.75 4.13 -8.43
CA ARG A 138 18.27 5.14 -9.40
C ARG A 138 18.00 4.54 -10.77
N THR A 139 18.86 3.64 -11.25
CA THR A 139 18.70 2.98 -12.55
C THR A 139 17.45 2.09 -12.60
N ARG A 140 17.26 1.30 -11.55
CA ARG A 140 16.06 0.45 -11.42
C ARG A 140 14.78 1.27 -11.29
N LEU A 141 14.82 2.37 -10.52
CA LEU A 141 13.67 3.28 -10.38
C LEU A 141 13.33 3.91 -11.74
N ALA A 142 14.30 4.51 -12.41
CA ALA A 142 14.11 5.16 -13.71
C ALA A 142 13.61 4.17 -14.78
N GLY A 143 14.17 2.97 -14.84
CA GLY A 143 13.73 1.89 -15.75
C GLY A 143 12.31 1.42 -15.48
N CYS A 144 11.93 1.25 -14.21
CA CYS A 144 10.58 0.87 -13.80
C CYS A 144 9.56 1.94 -14.22
N VAL A 145 9.85 3.22 -13.96
CA VAL A 145 8.97 4.34 -14.33
C VAL A 145 8.91 4.51 -15.86
N ALA A 146 10.04 4.37 -16.56
CA ALA A 146 10.08 4.52 -18.02
C ALA A 146 9.27 3.46 -18.75
N SER A 147 9.25 2.24 -18.23
CA SER A 147 8.48 1.12 -18.82
C SER A 147 6.99 1.12 -18.44
N GLY A 148 6.54 2.00 -17.55
CA GLY A 148 5.16 1.99 -17.03
C GLY A 148 4.82 0.70 -16.26
N ALA A 149 5.84 0.04 -15.68
CA ALA A 149 5.72 -1.30 -15.12
C ALA A 149 4.69 -1.43 -13.98
N THR A 150 4.30 -0.32 -13.36
CA THR A 150 3.35 -0.28 -12.23
C THR A 150 2.01 0.37 -12.58
N ALA A 151 1.85 0.89 -13.79
CA ALA A 151 0.63 1.60 -14.20
C ALA A 151 -0.64 0.72 -14.10
N ALA A 152 -0.55 -0.56 -14.44
CA ALA A 152 -1.67 -1.49 -14.32
C ALA A 152 -2.07 -1.74 -12.86
N GLU A 153 -1.09 -1.83 -11.96
CA GLU A 153 -1.32 -2.01 -10.52
C GLU A 153 -2.01 -0.77 -9.91
N VAL A 154 -1.56 0.43 -10.28
CA VAL A 154 -2.18 1.70 -9.83
C VAL A 154 -3.64 1.79 -10.32
N ARG A 155 -3.91 1.44 -11.59
CA ARG A 155 -5.29 1.41 -12.10
C ARG A 155 -6.16 0.38 -11.37
N ALA A 156 -5.65 -0.82 -11.14
CA ALA A 156 -6.37 -1.87 -10.44
C ALA A 156 -6.70 -1.47 -8.98
N ASP A 157 -5.81 -0.74 -8.31
CA ASP A 157 -6.08 -0.16 -7.00
C ASP A 157 -7.21 0.86 -7.05
N ALA A 158 -7.13 1.83 -7.97
CA ALA A 158 -8.15 2.85 -8.13
C ALA A 158 -9.53 2.26 -8.43
N GLU A 159 -9.58 1.20 -9.25
CA GLU A 159 -10.83 0.48 -9.53
C GLU A 159 -11.38 -0.23 -8.28
N ARG A 160 -10.52 -0.90 -7.51
CA ARG A 160 -10.93 -1.54 -6.24
C ARG A 160 -11.45 -0.51 -5.24
N ALA A 161 -10.74 0.61 -5.09
CA ALA A 161 -11.15 1.70 -4.21
C ALA A 161 -12.54 2.24 -4.57
N ARG A 162 -12.79 2.51 -5.87
CA ARG A 162 -14.10 2.98 -6.32
C ARG A 162 -15.20 1.93 -6.11
N ARG A 163 -14.92 0.64 -6.35
CA ARG A 163 -15.89 -0.43 -6.06
C ARG A 163 -16.21 -0.57 -4.57
N SER A 164 -15.29 -0.19 -3.70
CA SER A 164 -15.54 -0.12 -2.25
C SER A 164 -16.31 1.12 -1.82
N GLY A 165 -16.70 2.01 -2.75
CA GLY A 165 -17.47 3.22 -2.48
C GLY A 165 -16.63 4.48 -2.27
N ALA A 166 -15.30 4.44 -2.40
CA ALA A 166 -14.46 5.63 -2.27
C ALA A 166 -14.64 6.56 -3.47
N THR A 167 -15.09 7.79 -3.22
CA THR A 167 -15.32 8.84 -4.22
C THR A 167 -14.39 10.03 -4.06
N SER A 168 -13.72 10.13 -2.91
CA SER A 168 -12.80 11.19 -2.53
C SER A 168 -11.56 10.65 -1.84
N THR A 169 -10.55 11.50 -1.60
CA THR A 169 -9.32 11.12 -0.89
C THR A 169 -8.96 12.15 0.21
N PRO A 170 -8.40 11.66 1.34
CA PRO A 170 -8.29 10.26 1.71
C PRO A 170 -9.66 9.66 2.07
N THR A 171 -9.87 8.38 1.78
CA THR A 171 -10.99 7.59 2.29
C THR A 171 -10.43 6.33 2.94
N PHE A 172 -10.92 6.00 4.13
CA PHE A 172 -10.48 4.83 4.89
C PHE A 172 -11.59 3.80 4.94
N TYR A 173 -11.26 2.57 4.53
CA TYR A 173 -12.14 1.42 4.75
C TYR A 173 -11.67 0.68 5.99
N ILE A 174 -12.55 0.61 6.99
CA ILE A 174 -12.26 0.02 8.31
C ILE A 174 -13.37 -0.95 8.64
N GLU A 175 -13.10 -2.26 8.58
CA GLU A 175 -14.02 -3.31 8.99
C GLU A 175 -15.45 -3.18 8.45
N GLY A 176 -15.59 -2.86 7.18
CA GLY A 176 -16.89 -2.75 6.50
C GLY A 176 -17.48 -1.35 6.43
N ALA A 177 -16.88 -0.35 7.08
CA ALA A 177 -17.31 1.03 7.05
C ALA A 177 -16.33 1.96 6.35
N LEU A 178 -16.82 3.04 5.75
CA LEU A 178 -16.00 4.10 5.17
C LEU A 178 -15.93 5.30 6.13
N LEU A 179 -14.72 5.83 6.28
CA LEU A 179 -14.45 7.12 6.93
C LEU A 179 -13.81 8.01 5.87
N GLU A 180 -14.48 9.09 5.49
CA GLU A 180 -14.04 10.00 4.42
C GLU A 180 -13.29 11.22 4.97
N GLY A 181 -12.29 11.69 4.20
CA GLY A 181 -11.53 12.89 4.50
C GLY A 181 -10.44 12.71 5.55
N ALA A 182 -9.63 13.76 5.74
CA ALA A 182 -8.60 13.82 6.77
C ALA A 182 -9.24 14.08 8.15
N ALA A 183 -9.97 13.09 8.66
CA ALA A 183 -10.62 13.19 9.94
C ALA A 183 -9.60 13.45 11.07
N PRO A 184 -9.97 14.20 12.11
CA PRO A 184 -9.10 14.41 13.28
C PRO A 184 -8.69 13.10 13.94
N VAL A 185 -7.50 13.06 14.54
CA VAL A 185 -6.98 11.87 15.23
C VAL A 185 -7.91 11.33 16.32
N THR A 186 -8.70 12.20 16.95
CA THR A 186 -9.72 11.83 17.95
C THR A 186 -10.81 10.94 17.39
N VAL A 187 -11.20 11.15 16.12
CA VAL A 187 -12.18 10.30 15.41
C VAL A 187 -11.56 8.92 15.16
N PHE A 188 -10.33 8.87 14.65
CA PHE A 188 -9.62 7.60 14.47
C PHE A 188 -9.49 6.82 15.78
N ARG A 189 -9.12 7.48 16.87
CA ARG A 189 -9.03 6.83 18.19
C ARG A 189 -10.37 6.23 18.59
N ALA A 190 -11.46 6.99 18.48
CA ALA A 190 -12.79 6.51 18.85
C ALA A 190 -13.21 5.29 18.04
N VAL A 191 -13.01 5.31 16.71
CA VAL A 191 -13.34 4.22 15.81
C VAL A 191 -12.46 2.99 16.07
N LEU A 192 -11.14 3.16 16.09
CA LEU A 192 -10.18 2.06 16.25
C LEU A 192 -10.28 1.39 17.61
N ASP A 193 -10.45 2.17 18.70
CA ASP A 193 -10.64 1.64 20.05
C ASP A 193 -11.94 0.85 20.18
N SER A 194 -13.02 1.34 19.56
CA SER A 194 -14.31 0.65 19.56
C SER A 194 -14.22 -0.71 18.85
N ILE A 195 -13.65 -0.72 17.64
CA ILE A 195 -13.49 -1.93 16.84
C ILE A 195 -12.52 -2.92 17.52
N TYR A 196 -11.39 -2.41 18.00
CA TYR A 196 -10.39 -3.24 18.68
C TYR A 196 -11.00 -3.94 19.91
N ARG A 197 -11.72 -3.21 20.77
CA ARG A 197 -12.42 -3.81 21.92
C ARG A 197 -13.42 -4.87 21.50
N SER A 198 -14.24 -4.61 20.49
CA SER A 198 -15.23 -5.57 20.01
C SER A 198 -14.61 -6.87 19.49
N LYS A 199 -13.45 -6.78 18.83
CA LYS A 199 -12.75 -7.95 18.26
C LYS A 199 -11.90 -8.72 19.27
N THR A 200 -11.52 -8.09 20.38
CA THR A 200 -10.65 -8.70 21.39
C THR A 200 -11.36 -9.03 22.69
N ALA A 201 -12.66 -8.73 22.81
CA ALA A 201 -13.48 -9.09 23.95
C ALA A 201 -13.55 -10.62 24.15
N PRO A 202 -13.54 -11.12 25.38
CA PRO A 202 -13.77 -12.55 25.64
C PRO A 202 -15.10 -13.01 25.01
N GLY A 203 -15.04 -14.00 24.10
CA GLY A 203 -16.21 -14.51 23.39
C GLY A 203 -16.50 -13.89 22.01
N ALA A 204 -15.69 -12.97 21.52
CA ALA A 204 -15.77 -12.44 20.15
C ALA A 204 -15.19 -13.48 19.15
N ARG A 205 -15.99 -14.50 18.76
CA ARG A 205 -15.73 -15.42 17.65
C ARG A 205 -17.00 -15.58 16.82
#